data_226acb49ab1df8f885f51b1a07fc14e0
#
_entry.id   226acb49ab1df8f885f51b1a07fc14e0
#
_cell.length_a   1.000
_cell.length_b   1.000
_cell.length_c   1.000
_cell.angle_alpha   90.00
_cell.angle_beta   90.00
_cell.angle_gamma   90.00
#
_symmetry.space_group_name_H-M   'P 1'
#
loop_
_entity.id
_entity.type
_entity.pdbx_description
1 polymer ?
#
loop_
_entity_poly.entity_id
_entity_poly.type
_entity_poly.pdbx_seq_one_letter_code
_entity_poly.pdbx_strand_id
1 'polypeptide(L)'
;MRHFAESLTLGLAVLLASTVAPRAADWAVGSGGAVRDFGSIKDYRNAAVPVPAPTPAPRDPTDWYIRGDIGYNIANDATVTATGGIAASQGQDMSGFLFGGVGFGRYITPSLRGDLTFDFRPKKAVTSGPQNFTVTKTQPGIQANSTDTLTYAVTHTDDSSTADQTALFNLYYDFHSSSRFTPYVGGGLGLDFGRYKRTYSQTAVCTGGFSTGGAVANTYAAGGCPAPATQVTGFKGDHYNSTFGLAAAFMVGTAYQISNGIALDVGYRLLWEGASLGASGNGINGATDITISDRLEHEFRTGVRIDLN
;
A
#
# COMPACT_ATOMS: atom_id res chain seq x y z
N MET A 1 -15.60 -6.60 -5.33
CA MET A 1 -16.65 -6.57 -4.28
C MET A 1 -16.45 -7.61 -3.17
N ARG A 2 -15.98 -8.84 -3.42
CA ARG A 2 -15.69 -9.82 -2.35
C ARG A 2 -14.55 -9.36 -1.41
N HIS A 3 -13.49 -8.82 -1.95
CA HIS A 3 -12.33 -8.33 -1.17
C HIS A 3 -12.65 -7.11 -0.28
N PHE A 4 -13.62 -6.28 -0.70
CA PHE A 4 -14.06 -5.13 0.10
C PHE A 4 -14.73 -5.55 1.42
N ALA A 5 -15.45 -6.69 1.41
CA ALA A 5 -16.13 -7.22 2.61
C ALA A 5 -15.14 -7.83 3.62
N GLU A 6 -14.06 -8.45 3.14
CA GLU A 6 -13.03 -9.05 4.01
C GLU A 6 -12.14 -7.98 4.67
N SER A 7 -11.81 -6.92 3.93
CA SER A 7 -11.05 -5.79 4.46
C SER A 7 -11.82 -5.00 5.52
N LEU A 8 -13.14 -4.90 5.37
CA LEU A 8 -14.00 -4.21 6.36
C LEU A 8 -14.10 -4.97 7.68
N THR A 9 -14.04 -6.31 7.63
CA THR A 9 -14.09 -7.15 8.83
C THR A 9 -12.81 -7.04 9.67
N LEU A 10 -11.66 -6.87 9.07
CA LEU A 10 -10.40 -6.69 9.79
C LEU A 10 -10.33 -5.32 10.50
N GLY A 11 -10.80 -4.28 9.84
CA GLY A 11 -10.90 -2.92 10.43
C GLY A 11 -11.88 -2.86 11.61
N LEU A 12 -13.00 -3.59 11.53
CA LEU A 12 -14.00 -3.62 12.59
C LEU A 12 -13.52 -4.40 13.83
N ALA A 13 -12.72 -5.43 13.66
CA ALA A 13 -12.16 -6.22 14.75
C ALA A 13 -11.20 -5.41 15.64
N VAL A 14 -10.44 -4.49 15.06
CA VAL A 14 -9.54 -3.59 15.82
C VAL A 14 -10.34 -2.56 16.63
N LEU A 15 -11.50 -2.11 16.12
CA LEU A 15 -12.38 -1.17 16.85
C LEU A 15 -13.03 -1.81 18.08
N LEU A 16 -13.39 -3.09 17.99
CA LEU A 16 -14.04 -3.80 19.10
C LEU A 16 -13.08 -4.12 20.26
N ALA A 17 -11.78 -4.24 19.99
CA ALA A 17 -10.77 -4.47 21.01
C ALA A 17 -10.48 -3.25 21.88
N SER A 18 -10.79 -2.03 21.42
CA SER A 18 -10.53 -0.79 22.15
C SER A 18 -11.66 -0.33 23.09
N THR A 19 -12.84 -0.97 23.03
CA THR A 19 -14.00 -0.59 23.84
C THR A 19 -14.17 -1.39 25.13
N VAL A 20 -13.24 -2.29 25.44
CA VAL A 20 -13.25 -2.95 26.77
C VAL A 20 -12.75 -1.93 27.79
N ALA A 21 -13.68 -1.21 28.41
CA ALA A 21 -13.39 -0.46 29.63
C ALA A 21 -12.75 -1.43 30.64
N PRO A 22 -11.63 -1.06 31.28
CA PRO A 22 -11.08 -1.89 32.35
C PRO A 22 -12.14 -1.98 33.45
N ARG A 23 -12.82 -3.12 33.57
CA ARG A 23 -13.55 -3.47 34.76
C ARG A 23 -12.53 -3.53 35.85
N ALA A 24 -12.75 -2.79 36.94
CA ALA A 24 -12.00 -2.92 38.15
C ALA A 24 -11.91 -4.42 38.48
N ALA A 25 -10.69 -4.92 38.61
CA ALA A 25 -10.45 -6.31 38.93
C ALA A 25 -11.06 -6.56 40.31
N ASP A 26 -12.16 -7.31 40.34
CA ASP A 26 -12.69 -7.88 41.57
C ASP A 26 -11.68 -8.94 42.02
N TRP A 27 -10.91 -8.62 43.04
CA TRP A 27 -10.03 -9.58 43.70
C TRP A 27 -10.88 -10.59 44.44
N ALA A 28 -11.09 -11.74 43.85
CA ALA A 28 -11.64 -12.88 44.56
C ALA A 28 -10.69 -13.22 45.70
N VAL A 29 -11.15 -12.99 46.92
CA VAL A 29 -10.48 -13.42 48.15
C VAL A 29 -10.52 -14.94 48.18
N GLY A 30 -9.37 -15.56 47.81
CA GLY A 30 -9.18 -17.00 48.02
C GLY A 30 -9.22 -17.32 49.51
N SER A 31 -10.11 -18.22 49.90
CA SER A 31 -10.19 -18.77 51.23
C SER A 31 -8.93 -19.55 51.58
N GLY A 32 -8.13 -19.04 52.51
CA GLY A 32 -7.04 -19.81 53.14
C GLY A 32 -5.69 -19.09 53.13
N GLY A 33 -5.48 -18.19 54.06
CA GLY A 33 -4.17 -17.60 54.31
C GLY A 33 -4.23 -16.50 55.35
N ALA A 34 -3.37 -16.56 56.34
CA ALA A 34 -3.24 -15.73 57.52
C ALA A 34 -3.72 -14.29 57.35
N VAL A 35 -4.56 -13.85 58.25
CA VAL A 35 -4.97 -12.46 58.44
C VAL A 35 -3.70 -11.62 58.60
N ARG A 36 -3.30 -10.89 57.57
CA ARG A 36 -2.31 -9.82 57.70
C ARG A 36 -3.00 -8.70 58.46
N ASP A 37 -2.37 -8.32 59.58
CA ASP A 37 -2.76 -7.16 60.35
C ASP A 37 -2.81 -5.93 59.44
N PHE A 38 -4.01 -5.54 59.04
CA PHE A 38 -4.21 -4.29 58.29
C PHE A 38 -4.07 -3.18 59.32
N GLY A 39 -3.00 -2.41 59.19
CA GLY A 39 -2.69 -1.29 60.05
C GLY A 39 -3.91 -0.43 60.39
N SER A 40 -3.90 0.15 61.54
CA SER A 40 -4.99 0.93 62.12
C SER A 40 -5.62 1.90 61.11
N ILE A 41 -6.96 2.07 61.19
CA ILE A 41 -7.75 3.06 60.41
C ILE A 41 -7.11 4.47 60.40
N LYS A 42 -6.21 4.77 61.34
CA LYS A 42 -5.46 6.03 61.40
C LYS A 42 -4.44 6.17 60.27
N ASP A 43 -3.94 5.07 59.73
CA ASP A 43 -2.94 5.10 58.64
C ASP A 43 -3.58 5.45 57.27
N TYR A 44 -4.89 5.20 57.13
CA TYR A 44 -5.62 5.62 55.91
C TYR A 44 -5.91 7.13 55.83
N ARG A 45 -5.87 7.84 56.95
CA ARG A 45 -6.10 9.30 56.93
C ARG A 45 -4.96 10.11 56.33
N ASN A 46 -3.77 9.53 56.21
CA ASN A 46 -2.59 10.17 55.61
C ASN A 46 -2.17 9.58 54.28
N ALA A 47 -2.88 8.59 53.76
CA ALA A 47 -2.68 8.17 52.38
C ALA A 47 -3.15 9.32 51.48
N ALA A 48 -2.21 9.99 50.83
CA ALA A 48 -2.52 11.00 49.82
C ALA A 48 -3.48 10.37 48.81
N VAL A 49 -4.72 10.82 48.81
CA VAL A 49 -5.70 10.43 47.78
C VAL A 49 -5.01 10.76 46.44
N PRO A 50 -4.84 9.80 45.52
CA PRO A 50 -4.26 10.10 44.25
C PRO A 50 -5.08 11.23 43.63
N VAL A 51 -4.45 12.42 43.51
CA VAL A 51 -5.10 13.53 42.82
C VAL A 51 -5.34 13.05 41.38
N PRO A 52 -6.60 13.01 40.93
CA PRO A 52 -6.87 12.63 39.54
C PRO A 52 -6.01 13.51 38.66
N ALA A 53 -5.35 12.91 37.68
CA ALA A 53 -4.57 13.68 36.71
C ALA A 53 -5.48 14.77 36.13
N PRO A 54 -5.00 16.02 36.02
CA PRO A 54 -5.82 17.12 35.53
C PRO A 54 -6.42 16.73 34.18
N THR A 55 -7.73 16.85 34.06
CA THR A 55 -8.42 16.70 32.78
C THR A 55 -7.85 17.75 31.85
N PRO A 56 -7.44 17.37 30.64
CA PRO A 56 -6.94 18.33 29.65
C PRO A 56 -7.99 19.44 29.46
N ALA A 57 -7.53 20.68 29.42
CA ALA A 57 -8.41 21.81 29.14
C ALA A 57 -9.12 21.61 27.81
N PRO A 58 -10.40 22.01 27.68
CA PRO A 58 -11.08 22.01 26.38
C PRO A 58 -10.24 22.83 25.39
N ARG A 59 -10.02 22.30 24.19
CA ARG A 59 -9.31 23.02 23.14
C ARG A 59 -10.16 24.17 22.62
N ASP A 60 -9.51 25.29 22.34
CA ASP A 60 -10.18 26.39 21.64
C ASP A 60 -10.51 25.92 20.22
N PRO A 61 -11.76 26.07 19.74
CA PRO A 61 -12.15 25.67 18.39
C PRO A 61 -11.47 26.46 17.27
N THR A 62 -10.60 27.40 17.57
CA THR A 62 -9.82 28.17 16.59
C THR A 62 -8.36 27.78 16.48
N ASP A 63 -7.90 26.89 17.34
CA ASP A 63 -6.48 26.50 17.40
C ASP A 63 -6.03 25.73 16.16
N TRP A 64 -4.84 26.10 15.69
CA TRP A 64 -4.14 25.40 14.64
C TRP A 64 -3.21 24.35 15.22
N TYR A 65 -2.88 23.35 14.45
CA TYR A 65 -1.90 22.34 14.82
C TYR A 65 -1.03 21.90 13.65
N ILE A 66 0.14 21.42 13.96
CA ILE A 66 1.00 20.64 13.06
C ILE A 66 1.04 19.20 13.52
N ARG A 67 1.28 18.29 12.58
CA ARG A 67 1.49 16.88 12.90
C ARG A 67 2.62 16.30 12.06
N GLY A 68 3.30 15.32 12.64
CA GLY A 68 4.27 14.49 11.94
C GLY A 68 3.94 13.03 12.22
N ASP A 69 3.87 12.22 11.17
CA ASP A 69 3.47 10.81 11.24
C ASP A 69 4.54 9.91 10.64
N ILE A 70 4.68 8.72 11.21
CA ILE A 70 5.30 7.58 10.58
C ILE A 70 4.26 6.48 10.49
N GLY A 71 4.29 5.72 9.42
CA GLY A 71 3.35 4.63 9.21
C GLY A 71 4.03 3.41 8.60
N TYR A 72 3.35 2.28 8.74
CA TYR A 72 3.74 1.01 8.17
C TYR A 72 2.58 0.46 7.36
N ASN A 73 2.83 0.19 6.07
CA ASN A 73 1.88 -0.45 5.19
C ASN A 73 1.92 -1.95 5.43
N ILE A 74 0.78 -2.56 5.79
CA ILE A 74 0.68 -3.99 6.13
C ILE A 74 0.13 -4.85 5.00
N ALA A 75 -0.63 -4.25 4.10
CA ALA A 75 -1.19 -4.94 2.94
C ALA A 75 -1.49 -3.92 1.84
N ASN A 76 -1.34 -4.35 0.60
CA ASN A 76 -1.69 -3.56 -0.58
C ASN A 76 -2.39 -4.48 -1.58
N ASP A 77 -3.66 -4.22 -1.82
CA ASP A 77 -4.45 -4.86 -2.86
C ASP A 77 -4.40 -3.98 -4.11
N ALA A 78 -3.84 -4.51 -5.19
CA ALA A 78 -3.73 -3.81 -6.46
C ALA A 78 -4.10 -4.71 -7.62
N THR A 79 -4.70 -4.14 -8.66
CA THR A 79 -4.95 -4.83 -9.91
C THR A 79 -3.75 -4.65 -10.84
N VAL A 80 -3.06 -5.75 -11.16
CA VAL A 80 -1.94 -5.74 -12.10
C VAL A 80 -2.40 -6.38 -13.40
N THR A 81 -2.24 -5.65 -14.50
CA THR A 81 -2.48 -6.16 -15.85
C THR A 81 -1.21 -6.13 -16.67
N ALA A 82 -1.02 -7.13 -17.52
CA ALA A 82 0.12 -7.22 -18.43
C ALA A 82 -0.34 -7.68 -19.81
N THR A 83 0.37 -7.22 -20.86
CA THR A 83 0.11 -7.55 -22.25
C THR A 83 1.33 -8.19 -22.92
N GLY A 84 1.20 -8.61 -24.18
CA GLY A 84 2.33 -9.12 -24.97
C GLY A 84 2.83 -10.51 -24.61
N GLY A 85 2.01 -11.31 -23.88
CA GLY A 85 2.34 -12.69 -23.49
C GLY A 85 3.19 -12.78 -22.23
N ILE A 86 3.55 -11.64 -21.61
CA ILE A 86 4.12 -11.64 -20.27
C ILE A 86 3.00 -11.87 -19.24
N ALA A 87 3.25 -12.72 -18.26
CA ALA A 87 2.35 -12.85 -17.14
C ALA A 87 2.36 -11.55 -16.34
N ALA A 88 1.19 -11.12 -15.86
CA ALA A 88 1.12 -10.11 -14.82
C ALA A 88 1.99 -10.61 -13.67
N SER A 89 3.22 -10.12 -13.61
CA SER A 89 4.15 -10.58 -12.59
C SER A 89 3.50 -10.27 -11.25
N GLN A 90 3.58 -11.23 -10.37
CA GLN A 90 3.07 -11.20 -9.02
C GLN A 90 3.77 -10.08 -8.22
N GLY A 91 3.65 -8.84 -8.69
CA GLY A 91 4.10 -7.64 -7.98
C GLY A 91 3.28 -7.36 -6.72
N GLN A 92 2.82 -8.42 -6.09
CA GLN A 92 1.90 -8.38 -4.96
C GLN A 92 2.58 -8.07 -3.63
N ASP A 93 3.90 -8.04 -3.57
CA ASP A 93 4.60 -7.61 -2.36
C ASP A 93 4.82 -6.10 -2.31
N MET A 94 3.77 -5.33 -2.58
CA MET A 94 3.77 -3.87 -2.37
C MET A 94 3.47 -3.49 -0.91
N SER A 95 3.39 -4.44 -0.01
CA SER A 95 3.21 -4.28 1.43
C SER A 95 4.55 -4.28 2.18
N GLY A 96 4.51 -4.00 3.48
CA GLY A 96 5.66 -4.16 4.36
C GLY A 96 6.70 -3.05 4.26
N PHE A 97 6.32 -1.79 4.07
CA PHE A 97 7.23 -0.65 4.05
C PHE A 97 6.83 0.44 5.04
N LEU A 98 7.85 1.16 5.51
CA LEU A 98 7.66 2.36 6.32
C LEU A 98 7.49 3.58 5.41
N PHE A 99 6.64 4.51 5.84
CA PHE A 99 6.48 5.81 5.19
C PHE A 99 6.39 6.92 6.24
N GLY A 100 6.53 8.17 5.80
CA GLY A 100 6.41 9.34 6.65
C GLY A 100 5.46 10.36 6.09
N GLY A 101 4.87 11.17 6.97
CA GLY A 101 3.98 12.24 6.58
C GLY A 101 4.06 13.45 7.50
N VAL A 102 3.65 14.58 6.98
CA VAL A 102 3.48 15.82 7.72
C VAL A 102 2.10 16.38 7.46
N GLY A 103 1.56 17.13 8.39
CA GLY A 103 0.26 17.74 8.23
C GLY A 103 0.12 19.06 8.99
N PHE A 104 -0.82 19.85 8.51
CA PHE A 104 -1.22 21.10 9.12
C PHE A 104 -2.73 21.15 9.19
N GLY A 105 -3.29 21.48 10.35
CA GLY A 105 -4.73 21.41 10.57
C GLY A 105 -5.25 22.42 11.56
N ARG A 106 -6.56 22.37 11.75
CA ARG A 106 -7.29 23.26 12.64
C ARG A 106 -8.45 22.54 13.31
N TYR A 107 -8.72 22.89 14.55
CA TYR A 107 -9.95 22.53 15.23
C TYR A 107 -11.09 23.46 14.75
N ILE A 108 -12.15 22.86 14.19
CA ILE A 108 -13.33 23.56 13.67
C ILE A 108 -14.34 23.74 14.81
N THR A 109 -14.48 22.69 15.61
CA THR A 109 -15.25 22.66 16.87
C THR A 109 -14.47 21.84 17.89
N PRO A 110 -14.84 21.79 19.16
CA PRO A 110 -14.19 20.90 20.12
C PRO A 110 -14.11 19.44 19.66
N SER A 111 -15.10 18.95 18.90
CA SER A 111 -15.15 17.56 18.43
C SER A 111 -14.85 17.39 16.94
N LEU A 112 -14.66 18.45 16.18
CA LEU A 112 -14.43 18.38 14.75
C LEU A 112 -13.14 19.09 14.39
N ARG A 113 -12.24 18.40 13.70
CA ARG A 113 -10.98 18.96 13.18
C ARG A 113 -10.76 18.56 11.74
N GLY A 114 -10.06 19.44 11.01
CA GLY A 114 -9.64 19.15 9.64
C GLY A 114 -8.17 19.42 9.46
N ASP A 115 -7.51 18.65 8.60
CA ASP A 115 -6.12 18.87 8.24
C ASP A 115 -5.84 18.58 6.76
N LEU A 116 -4.72 19.14 6.31
CA LEU A 116 -4.10 18.80 5.05
C LEU A 116 -2.83 18.01 5.38
N THR A 117 -2.73 16.80 4.85
CA THR A 117 -1.57 15.92 5.05
C THR A 117 -0.85 15.64 3.75
N PHE A 118 0.47 15.51 3.83
CA PHE A 118 1.36 15.09 2.76
C PHE A 118 2.13 13.87 3.23
N ASP A 119 1.94 12.74 2.54
CA ASP A 119 2.63 11.49 2.83
C ASP A 119 3.65 11.18 1.74
N PHE A 120 4.81 10.71 2.18
CA PHE A 120 5.94 10.35 1.33
C PHE A 120 6.23 8.87 1.50
N ARG A 121 6.05 8.10 0.43
CA ARG A 121 6.36 6.68 0.38
C ARG A 121 7.69 6.46 -0.30
N PRO A 122 8.62 5.71 0.30
CA PRO A 122 9.92 5.44 -0.27
C PRO A 122 9.78 4.63 -1.56
N LYS A 123 10.81 4.71 -2.40
CA LYS A 123 10.91 3.91 -3.61
C LYS A 123 10.90 2.42 -3.23
N LYS A 124 9.98 1.68 -3.84
CA LYS A 124 9.83 0.24 -3.68
C LYS A 124 10.20 -0.45 -4.99
N ALA A 125 11.07 -1.46 -4.90
CA ALA A 125 11.40 -2.31 -6.03
C ALA A 125 10.34 -3.42 -6.16
N VAL A 126 9.92 -3.66 -7.40
CA VAL A 126 9.06 -4.77 -7.80
C VAL A 126 9.81 -5.54 -8.87
N THR A 127 10.55 -6.55 -8.46
CA THR A 127 11.32 -7.39 -9.39
C THR A 127 10.54 -8.65 -9.68
N SER A 128 10.32 -8.94 -10.96
CA SER A 128 9.83 -10.23 -11.38
C SER A 128 10.99 -11.10 -11.86
N GLY A 129 11.05 -12.31 -11.36
CA GLY A 129 12.01 -13.30 -11.88
C GLY A 129 11.82 -13.56 -13.38
N PRO A 130 12.78 -14.25 -14.03
CA PRO A 130 12.69 -14.57 -15.45
C PRO A 130 11.43 -15.35 -15.77
N GLN A 131 10.66 -14.86 -16.76
CA GLN A 131 9.49 -15.52 -17.30
C GLN A 131 9.88 -16.23 -18.59
N ASN A 132 9.60 -17.51 -18.70
CA ASN A 132 9.85 -18.31 -19.89
C ASN A 132 8.51 -18.71 -20.52
N PHE A 133 8.35 -18.42 -21.79
CA PHE A 133 7.15 -18.76 -22.56
C PHE A 133 7.48 -18.97 -24.02
N THR A 134 6.51 -19.49 -24.79
CA THR A 134 6.67 -19.75 -26.21
C THR A 134 5.73 -18.86 -26.99
N VAL A 135 6.24 -18.29 -28.09
CA VAL A 135 5.48 -17.47 -29.03
C VAL A 135 5.59 -18.04 -30.44
N THR A 136 4.47 -18.15 -31.12
CA THR A 136 4.44 -18.52 -32.55
C THR A 136 4.12 -17.29 -33.39
N LYS A 137 4.93 -17.01 -34.41
CA LYS A 137 4.77 -15.91 -35.35
C LYS A 137 4.66 -16.40 -36.79
N THR A 138 3.75 -15.79 -37.51
CA THR A 138 3.61 -15.98 -38.93
C THR A 138 4.12 -14.75 -39.66
N GLN A 139 4.98 -14.97 -40.66
CA GLN A 139 5.60 -13.93 -41.46
C GLN A 139 5.70 -14.36 -42.94
N PRO A 140 5.90 -13.41 -43.88
CA PRO A 140 6.23 -13.78 -45.25
C PRO A 140 7.47 -14.68 -45.30
N GLY A 141 7.39 -15.78 -46.01
CA GLY A 141 8.47 -16.74 -46.07
C GLY A 141 9.61 -16.28 -46.98
N ILE A 142 10.74 -17.00 -46.91
CA ILE A 142 11.93 -16.75 -47.72
C ILE A 142 11.66 -17.01 -49.22
N GLN A 143 10.75 -17.93 -49.50
CA GLN A 143 10.35 -18.20 -50.91
C GLN A 143 9.20 -17.32 -51.33
N ALA A 144 9.15 -16.97 -52.62
CA ALA A 144 8.03 -16.22 -53.20
C ALA A 144 6.69 -16.97 -52.93
N ASN A 145 5.71 -16.25 -52.43
CA ASN A 145 4.36 -16.78 -52.08
C ASN A 145 4.35 -17.86 -50.97
N SER A 146 5.39 -17.92 -50.14
CA SER A 146 5.38 -18.76 -48.94
C SER A 146 5.09 -17.95 -47.68
N THR A 147 4.59 -18.65 -46.67
CA THR A 147 4.36 -18.12 -45.33
C THR A 147 5.10 -18.99 -44.33
N ASP A 148 5.93 -18.38 -43.50
CA ASP A 148 6.67 -19.04 -42.47
C ASP A 148 5.95 -18.90 -41.13
N THR A 149 5.74 -20.03 -40.43
CA THR A 149 5.26 -20.06 -39.06
C THR A 149 6.40 -20.51 -38.17
N LEU A 150 6.91 -19.58 -37.36
CA LEU A 150 8.10 -19.77 -36.52
C LEU A 150 7.73 -19.79 -35.04
N THR A 151 8.36 -20.69 -34.30
CA THR A 151 8.20 -20.83 -32.86
C THR A 151 9.43 -20.31 -32.15
N TYR A 152 9.25 -19.44 -31.18
CA TYR A 152 10.29 -18.82 -30.38
C TYR A 152 10.17 -19.23 -28.92
N ALA A 153 11.29 -19.64 -28.32
CA ALA A 153 11.44 -19.67 -26.86
C ALA A 153 11.82 -18.26 -26.41
N VAL A 154 11.05 -17.72 -25.48
CA VAL A 154 11.18 -16.35 -25.00
C VAL A 154 11.54 -16.37 -23.53
N THR A 155 12.58 -15.61 -23.17
CA THR A 155 12.91 -15.30 -21.77
C THR A 155 12.73 -13.79 -21.58
N HIS A 156 11.92 -13.41 -20.62
CA HIS A 156 11.59 -12.01 -20.29
C HIS A 156 11.89 -11.73 -18.84
N THR A 157 12.51 -10.59 -18.56
CA THR A 157 12.80 -10.09 -17.20
C THR A 157 12.31 -8.66 -17.07
N ASP A 158 11.67 -8.35 -15.95
CA ASP A 158 11.22 -7.02 -15.57
C ASP A 158 11.76 -6.63 -14.20
N ASP A 159 12.43 -5.50 -14.13
CA ASP A 159 12.80 -4.80 -12.92
C ASP A 159 12.04 -3.48 -12.86
N SER A 160 11.12 -3.38 -11.92
CA SER A 160 10.27 -2.20 -11.77
C SER A 160 10.42 -1.58 -10.39
N SER A 161 10.08 -0.30 -10.29
CA SER A 161 10.00 0.36 -9.00
C SER A 161 8.93 1.44 -9.00
N THR A 162 8.24 1.55 -7.88
CA THR A 162 7.23 2.58 -7.61
C THR A 162 7.70 3.53 -6.52
N ALA A 163 7.24 4.76 -6.55
CA ALA A 163 7.35 5.73 -5.47
C ALA A 163 6.11 6.61 -5.51
N ASP A 164 5.46 6.78 -4.36
CA ASP A 164 4.17 7.44 -4.29
C ASP A 164 4.17 8.56 -3.24
N GLN A 165 3.34 9.56 -3.49
CA GLN A 165 3.11 10.69 -2.60
C GLN A 165 1.63 11.00 -2.61
N THR A 166 1.02 11.19 -1.44
CA THR A 166 -0.38 11.59 -1.35
C THR A 166 -0.53 12.92 -0.65
N ALA A 167 -1.47 13.73 -1.15
CA ALA A 167 -1.92 14.96 -0.51
C ALA A 167 -3.42 14.80 -0.20
N LEU A 168 -3.79 14.79 1.08
CA LEU A 168 -5.17 14.55 1.51
C LEU A 168 -5.67 15.71 2.37
N PHE A 169 -6.87 16.17 2.06
CA PHE A 169 -7.68 16.94 3.00
C PHE A 169 -8.52 15.95 3.82
N ASN A 170 -8.33 15.97 5.13
CA ASN A 170 -8.97 15.06 6.06
C ASN A 170 -9.91 15.81 7.00
N LEU A 171 -10.99 15.15 7.39
CA LEU A 171 -11.91 15.59 8.41
C LEU A 171 -12.06 14.48 9.46
N TYR A 172 -12.00 14.86 10.75
CA TYR A 172 -12.06 13.92 11.87
C TYR A 172 -13.12 14.34 12.87
N TYR A 173 -13.79 13.34 13.43
CA TYR A 173 -14.64 13.50 14.59
C TYR A 173 -13.99 12.86 15.80
N ASP A 174 -13.69 13.66 16.81
CA ASP A 174 -13.04 13.29 18.06
C ASP A 174 -14.09 13.02 19.14
N PHE A 175 -14.06 11.81 19.71
CA PHE A 175 -14.96 11.39 20.78
C PHE A 175 -14.34 11.73 22.14
N HIS A 176 -14.71 12.87 22.70
CA HIS A 176 -14.16 13.31 23.98
C HIS A 176 -14.71 12.51 25.16
N SER A 177 -13.82 12.19 26.08
CA SER A 177 -14.13 11.57 27.35
C SER A 177 -13.38 12.31 28.46
N SER A 178 -13.67 11.96 29.73
CA SER A 178 -12.93 12.48 30.87
C SER A 178 -11.49 11.91 30.99
N SER A 179 -11.06 11.08 30.05
CA SER A 179 -9.74 10.48 30.02
C SER A 179 -8.77 11.27 29.13
N ARG A 180 -7.47 10.94 29.21
CA ARG A 180 -6.46 11.47 28.28
C ARG A 180 -6.52 10.86 26.88
N PHE A 181 -7.35 9.82 26.69
CA PHE A 181 -7.55 9.17 25.40
C PHE A 181 -8.74 9.79 24.69
N THR A 182 -8.54 10.18 23.47
CA THR A 182 -9.57 10.72 22.57
C THR A 182 -9.65 9.86 21.33
N PRO A 183 -10.56 8.86 21.30
CA PRO A 183 -10.82 8.11 20.07
C PRO A 183 -11.31 9.04 18.97
N TYR A 184 -11.03 8.68 17.73
CA TYR A 184 -11.52 9.43 16.57
C TYR A 184 -11.85 8.53 15.39
N VAL A 185 -12.71 9.04 14.51
CA VAL A 185 -12.97 8.52 13.18
C VAL A 185 -12.78 9.65 12.19
N GLY A 186 -12.31 9.34 10.99
CA GLY A 186 -12.08 10.36 9.98
C GLY A 186 -12.20 9.83 8.57
N GLY A 187 -12.36 10.78 7.64
CA GLY A 187 -12.32 10.54 6.21
C GLY A 187 -11.48 11.59 5.51
N GLY A 188 -10.86 11.22 4.41
CA GLY A 188 -10.02 12.10 3.62
C GLY A 188 -10.25 11.94 2.12
N LEU A 189 -10.08 13.04 1.40
CA LEU A 189 -10.08 13.07 -0.07
C LEU A 189 -8.90 13.91 -0.55
N GLY A 190 -8.33 13.53 -1.68
CA GLY A 190 -7.19 14.26 -2.22
C GLY A 190 -6.62 13.69 -3.49
N LEU A 191 -5.32 13.83 -3.64
CA LEU A 191 -4.57 13.47 -4.82
C LEU A 191 -3.45 12.48 -4.48
N ASP A 192 -3.25 11.56 -5.39
CA ASP A 192 -2.14 10.60 -5.40
C ASP A 192 -1.21 10.93 -6.58
N PHE A 193 0.09 10.97 -6.33
CA PHE A 193 1.14 11.22 -7.30
C PHE A 193 2.06 10.01 -7.33
N GLY A 194 1.91 9.20 -8.36
CA GLY A 194 2.68 7.98 -8.55
C GLY A 194 3.81 8.15 -9.57
N ARG A 195 4.95 7.51 -9.29
CA ARG A 195 6.07 7.37 -10.21
C ARG A 195 6.37 5.90 -10.41
N TYR A 196 6.51 5.51 -11.67
CA TYR A 196 6.83 4.16 -12.06
C TYR A 196 8.06 4.15 -12.96
N LYS A 197 9.05 3.35 -12.59
CA LYS A 197 10.21 3.06 -13.43
C LYS A 197 10.22 1.57 -13.76
N ARG A 198 10.41 1.25 -15.04
CA ARG A 198 10.53 -0.10 -15.55
C ARG A 198 11.80 -0.25 -16.35
N THR A 199 12.59 -1.28 -16.05
CA THR A 199 13.69 -1.75 -16.87
C THR A 199 13.37 -3.18 -17.28
N TYR A 200 13.32 -3.45 -18.59
CA TYR A 200 13.01 -4.79 -19.07
C TYR A 200 14.02 -5.29 -20.08
N SER A 201 14.16 -6.60 -20.14
CA SER A 201 14.85 -7.27 -21.23
C SER A 201 14.09 -8.52 -21.66
N GLN A 202 14.03 -8.74 -22.97
CA GLN A 202 13.43 -9.93 -23.55
C GLN A 202 14.37 -10.49 -24.60
N THR A 203 14.62 -11.80 -24.53
CA THR A 203 15.36 -12.54 -25.54
C THR A 203 14.44 -13.60 -26.11
N ALA A 204 14.35 -13.65 -27.43
CA ALA A 204 13.56 -14.62 -28.17
C ALA A 204 14.49 -15.42 -29.10
N VAL A 205 14.49 -16.72 -28.93
CA VAL A 205 15.30 -17.66 -29.70
C VAL A 205 14.36 -18.54 -30.54
N CYS A 206 14.55 -18.56 -31.84
CA CYS A 206 13.78 -19.46 -32.69
C CYS A 206 14.14 -20.92 -32.38
N THR A 207 13.14 -21.74 -32.08
CA THR A 207 13.28 -23.17 -31.73
C THR A 207 12.73 -24.10 -32.79
N GLY A 208 11.94 -23.59 -33.73
CA GLY A 208 11.35 -24.41 -34.79
C GLY A 208 10.43 -23.59 -35.69
N GLY A 209 9.94 -24.23 -36.74
CA GLY A 209 8.97 -23.63 -37.64
C GLY A 209 8.75 -24.47 -38.89
N PHE A 210 7.80 -24.04 -39.68
CA PHE A 210 7.50 -24.63 -41.00
C PHE A 210 7.07 -23.55 -41.97
N SER A 211 7.23 -23.85 -43.27
CA SER A 211 6.81 -22.98 -44.34
C SER A 211 5.63 -23.61 -45.09
N THR A 212 4.63 -22.80 -45.43
CA THR A 212 3.47 -23.20 -46.23
C THR A 212 3.37 -22.30 -47.47
N GLY A 213 2.95 -22.89 -48.59
CA GLY A 213 2.90 -22.17 -49.89
C GLY A 213 4.27 -22.12 -50.56
N GLY A 214 4.33 -21.61 -51.79
CA GLY A 214 5.52 -21.64 -52.58
C GLY A 214 5.70 -22.94 -53.37
N ALA A 215 6.73 -23.00 -54.25
CA ALA A 215 6.96 -24.11 -55.17
C ALA A 215 7.44 -25.42 -54.48
N VAL A 216 7.98 -25.31 -53.24
CA VAL A 216 8.45 -26.44 -52.44
C VAL A 216 8.10 -26.19 -50.97
N ALA A 217 7.42 -27.14 -50.34
CA ALA A 217 7.23 -27.12 -48.87
C ALA A 217 8.58 -27.35 -48.20
N ASN A 218 9.22 -26.31 -47.72
CA ASN A 218 10.47 -26.42 -46.95
C ASN A 218 10.15 -26.59 -45.45
N THR A 219 10.43 -27.77 -44.94
CA THR A 219 10.75 -27.93 -43.55
C THR A 219 12.15 -27.33 -43.35
N TYR A 220 12.26 -26.30 -42.55
CA TYR A 220 13.56 -25.77 -42.15
C TYR A 220 14.40 -26.89 -41.51
N ALA A 221 15.67 -27.01 -41.95
CA ALA A 221 16.60 -27.99 -41.40
C ALA A 221 16.68 -27.90 -39.85
N ALA A 222 17.01 -29.03 -39.22
CA ALA A 222 17.19 -29.25 -37.81
C ALA A 222 16.91 -28.02 -36.87
N GLY A 223 15.69 -27.93 -36.39
CA GLY A 223 15.23 -26.82 -35.59
C GLY A 223 14.19 -25.91 -36.27
N GLY A 224 13.97 -26.04 -37.56
CA GLY A 224 12.91 -25.31 -38.30
C GLY A 224 12.99 -23.79 -38.29
N CYS A 225 14.21 -23.24 -38.24
CA CYS A 225 14.43 -21.79 -38.24
C CYS A 225 15.18 -21.36 -39.51
N PRO A 226 14.85 -20.21 -40.14
CA PRO A 226 15.58 -19.68 -41.26
C PRO A 226 17.05 -19.42 -40.91
N ALA A 227 17.95 -19.61 -41.88
CA ALA A 227 19.37 -19.25 -41.69
C ALA A 227 19.59 -17.72 -41.61
N PRO A 228 20.46 -17.23 -40.70
CA PRO A 228 21.25 -18.01 -39.75
C PRO A 228 20.38 -18.65 -38.69
N ALA A 229 20.62 -19.91 -38.40
CA ALA A 229 19.77 -20.84 -37.61
C ALA A 229 19.45 -20.42 -36.16
N THR A 230 20.00 -19.32 -35.73
CA THR A 230 19.76 -18.77 -34.40
C THR A 230 19.42 -17.30 -34.50
N GLN A 231 18.25 -16.98 -34.98
CA GLN A 231 17.75 -15.61 -34.85
C GLN A 231 17.41 -15.38 -33.37
N VAL A 232 18.37 -14.80 -32.66
CA VAL A 232 18.13 -14.23 -31.35
C VAL A 232 17.68 -12.81 -31.53
N THR A 233 16.42 -12.54 -31.22
CA THR A 233 15.89 -11.18 -31.20
C THR A 233 15.87 -10.69 -29.77
N GLY A 234 16.58 -9.59 -29.50
CA GLY A 234 16.63 -8.97 -28.19
C GLY A 234 15.82 -7.67 -28.15
N PHE A 235 15.05 -7.50 -27.12
CA PHE A 235 14.35 -6.25 -26.78
C PHE A 235 14.79 -5.83 -25.39
N LYS A 236 15.06 -4.55 -25.22
CA LYS A 236 15.37 -3.97 -23.90
C LYS A 236 14.95 -2.51 -23.89
N GLY A 237 14.63 -2.02 -22.71
CA GLY A 237 14.29 -0.61 -22.53
C GLY A 237 14.19 -0.21 -21.08
N ASP A 238 14.35 1.10 -20.90
CA ASP A 238 14.09 1.78 -19.65
C ASP A 238 12.94 2.77 -19.88
N HIS A 239 11.90 2.64 -19.10
CA HIS A 239 10.74 3.53 -19.16
C HIS A 239 10.49 4.16 -17.79
N TYR A 240 10.17 5.44 -17.84
CA TYR A 240 9.81 6.23 -16.68
C TYR A 240 8.47 6.90 -16.91
N ASN A 241 7.55 6.74 -15.99
CA ASN A 241 6.23 7.36 -16.05
C ASN A 241 5.87 8.01 -14.73
N SER A 242 5.17 9.14 -14.81
CA SER A 242 4.59 9.81 -13.65
C SER A 242 3.11 10.05 -13.91
N THR A 243 2.29 9.68 -12.96
CA THR A 243 0.84 9.81 -13.04
C THR A 243 0.30 10.49 -11.81
N PHE A 244 -0.90 11.01 -11.92
CA PHE A 244 -1.65 11.48 -10.77
C PHE A 244 -3.09 10.95 -10.84
N GLY A 245 -3.72 10.81 -9.67
CA GLY A 245 -5.09 10.34 -9.55
C GLY A 245 -5.75 10.91 -8.31
N LEU A 246 -7.00 10.53 -8.12
CA LEU A 246 -7.71 10.82 -6.90
C LEU A 246 -7.28 9.84 -5.81
N ALA A 247 -7.32 10.29 -4.56
CA ALA A 247 -7.12 9.46 -3.39
C ALA A 247 -8.25 9.65 -2.40
N ALA A 248 -8.62 8.59 -1.71
CA ALA A 248 -9.61 8.61 -0.64
C ALA A 248 -9.13 7.79 0.55
N ALA A 249 -9.42 8.25 1.76
CA ALA A 249 -8.99 7.59 2.97
C ALA A 249 -10.12 7.48 3.99
N PHE A 250 -10.11 6.37 4.73
CA PHE A 250 -10.90 6.19 5.94
C PHE A 250 -9.96 5.92 7.09
N MET A 251 -10.18 6.58 8.25
CA MET A 251 -9.27 6.55 9.38
C MET A 251 -10.01 6.28 10.68
N VAL A 252 -9.39 5.46 11.53
CA VAL A 252 -9.84 5.27 12.91
C VAL A 252 -8.61 5.23 13.82
N GLY A 253 -8.72 5.78 15.01
CA GLY A 253 -7.60 5.79 15.93
C GLY A 253 -7.93 6.40 17.28
N THR A 254 -6.88 6.67 18.03
CA THR A 254 -6.96 7.37 19.30
C THR A 254 -5.80 8.32 19.47
N ALA A 255 -6.06 9.47 20.03
CA ALA A 255 -5.05 10.42 20.48
C ALA A 255 -4.86 10.29 21.99
N TYR A 256 -3.60 10.22 22.44
CA TYR A 256 -3.23 10.27 23.84
C TYR A 256 -2.62 11.63 24.17
N GLN A 257 -3.25 12.40 25.04
CA GLN A 257 -2.76 13.71 25.46
C GLN A 257 -1.55 13.55 26.39
N ILE A 258 -0.35 13.89 25.91
CA ILE A 258 0.90 13.82 26.67
C ILE A 258 0.99 15.03 27.61
N SER A 259 0.77 16.23 27.05
CA SER A 259 0.78 17.50 27.76
C SER A 259 -0.21 18.47 27.11
N ASN A 260 -0.40 19.65 27.69
CA ASN A 260 -1.18 20.69 27.04
C ASN A 260 -0.53 21.03 25.66
N GLY A 261 -1.32 20.91 24.61
CA GLY A 261 -0.89 21.16 23.24
C GLY A 261 -0.06 20.06 22.55
N ILE A 262 0.21 18.91 23.22
CA ILE A 262 0.96 17.80 22.59
C ILE A 262 0.18 16.50 22.76
N ALA A 263 -0.13 15.85 21.64
CA ALA A 263 -0.81 14.56 21.62
C ALA A 263 -0.04 13.53 20.77
N LEU A 264 -0.06 12.27 21.21
CA LEU A 264 0.39 11.12 20.44
C LEU A 264 -0.83 10.50 19.76
N ASP A 265 -0.83 10.44 18.45
CA ASP A 265 -1.86 9.78 17.66
C ASP A 265 -1.42 8.37 17.27
N VAL A 266 -2.30 7.39 17.45
CA VAL A 266 -2.13 6.01 16.95
C VAL A 266 -3.40 5.62 16.23
N GLY A 267 -3.26 5.10 15.01
CA GLY A 267 -4.44 4.79 14.22
C GLY A 267 -4.15 3.86 13.05
N TYR A 268 -5.25 3.46 12.44
CA TYR A 268 -5.30 2.71 11.19
C TYR A 268 -5.91 3.60 10.10
N ARG A 269 -5.37 3.50 8.90
CA ARG A 269 -5.90 4.14 7.70
C ARG A 269 -6.08 3.10 6.60
N LEU A 270 -7.26 3.10 6.00
CA LEU A 270 -7.53 2.48 4.72
C LEU A 270 -7.41 3.57 3.67
N LEU A 271 -6.48 3.43 2.73
CA LEU A 271 -6.20 4.40 1.68
C LEU A 271 -6.44 3.77 0.32
N TRP A 272 -7.31 4.38 -0.47
CA TRP A 272 -7.47 4.07 -1.88
C TRP A 272 -6.73 5.10 -2.72
N GLU A 273 -5.94 4.63 -3.68
CA GLU A 273 -5.15 5.42 -4.62
C GLU A 273 -5.56 5.09 -6.05
N GLY A 274 -6.06 6.10 -6.75
CA GLY A 274 -6.63 5.96 -8.09
C GLY A 274 -5.65 6.21 -9.23
N ALA A 275 -4.41 6.64 -8.94
CA ALA A 275 -3.40 6.80 -9.98
C ALA A 275 -2.99 5.44 -10.54
N SER A 276 -3.16 5.26 -11.84
CA SER A 276 -2.67 4.07 -12.54
C SER A 276 -1.18 4.22 -12.82
N LEU A 277 -0.38 3.31 -12.26
CA LEU A 277 1.05 3.20 -12.49
C LEU A 277 1.31 2.21 -13.61
N GLY A 278 2.22 2.52 -14.52
CA GLY A 278 2.55 1.57 -15.56
C GLY A 278 3.53 2.12 -16.58
N ALA A 279 4.06 1.23 -17.39
CA ALA A 279 4.92 1.59 -18.50
C ALA A 279 4.81 0.57 -19.63
N SER A 280 4.92 1.07 -20.84
CA SER A 280 4.99 0.26 -22.04
C SER A 280 6.39 -0.32 -22.24
N GLY A 281 6.45 -1.45 -22.93
CA GLY A 281 7.66 -2.07 -23.41
C GLY A 281 7.44 -2.70 -24.77
N ASN A 282 8.49 -3.26 -25.33
CA ASN A 282 8.42 -3.98 -26.60
C ASN A 282 8.91 -5.41 -26.43
N GLY A 283 8.32 -6.32 -27.17
CA GLY A 283 8.69 -7.72 -27.19
C GLY A 283 8.44 -8.36 -28.53
N ILE A 284 8.77 -9.62 -28.66
CA ILE A 284 8.59 -10.36 -29.91
C ILE A 284 7.10 -10.42 -30.32
N ASN A 285 6.20 -10.36 -29.36
CA ASN A 285 4.74 -10.40 -29.61
C ASN A 285 4.08 -9.01 -29.60
N GLY A 286 4.85 -7.95 -29.83
CA GLY A 286 4.39 -6.56 -29.83
C GLY A 286 4.60 -5.87 -28.49
N ALA A 287 3.70 -4.94 -28.13
CA ALA A 287 3.81 -4.20 -26.90
C ALA A 287 3.70 -5.11 -25.66
N THR A 288 4.54 -4.84 -24.67
CA THR A 288 4.53 -5.52 -23.36
C THR A 288 4.26 -4.49 -22.28
N ASP A 289 2.97 -4.14 -22.10
CA ASP A 289 2.58 -3.12 -21.14
C ASP A 289 2.32 -3.74 -19.78
N ILE A 290 2.72 -3.04 -18.73
CA ILE A 290 2.35 -3.35 -17.34
C ILE A 290 1.58 -2.16 -16.79
N THR A 291 0.44 -2.43 -16.16
CA THR A 291 -0.38 -1.42 -15.49
C THR A 291 -0.80 -1.93 -14.12
N ILE A 292 -0.65 -1.08 -13.12
CA ILE A 292 -1.06 -1.30 -11.73
C ILE A 292 -2.11 -0.24 -11.41
N SER A 293 -3.31 -0.66 -11.04
CA SER A 293 -4.43 0.23 -10.75
C SER A 293 -5.19 -0.20 -9.49
N ASP A 294 -6.12 0.65 -9.05
CA ASP A 294 -7.03 0.38 -7.94
C ASP A 294 -6.31 -0.10 -6.68
N ARG A 295 -5.30 0.67 -6.27
CA ARG A 295 -4.49 0.34 -5.10
C ARG A 295 -5.25 0.66 -3.82
N LEU A 296 -5.41 -0.35 -2.96
CA LEU A 296 -6.02 -0.21 -1.65
C LEU A 296 -4.98 -0.58 -0.59
N GLU A 297 -4.58 0.39 0.21
CA GLU A 297 -3.52 0.25 1.20
C GLU A 297 -4.06 0.22 2.62
N HIS A 298 -3.55 -0.73 3.40
CA HIS A 298 -3.85 -0.88 4.82
C HIS A 298 -2.64 -0.42 5.63
N GLU A 299 -2.81 0.66 6.40
CA GLU A 299 -1.71 1.32 7.08
C GLU A 299 -1.94 1.45 8.58
N PHE A 300 -0.93 1.11 9.37
CA PHE A 300 -0.83 1.56 10.76
C PHE A 300 0.00 2.82 10.83
N ARG A 301 -0.48 3.79 11.60
CA ARG A 301 0.16 5.11 11.75
C ARG A 301 0.35 5.45 13.21
N THR A 302 1.47 6.08 13.51
CA THR A 302 1.71 6.76 14.78
C THR A 302 2.31 8.13 14.48
N GLY A 303 1.93 9.13 15.26
CA GLY A 303 2.38 10.49 15.02
C GLY A 303 2.25 11.37 16.24
N VAL A 304 2.88 12.52 16.16
CA VAL A 304 2.78 13.56 17.17
C VAL A 304 2.05 14.75 16.58
N ARG A 305 1.08 15.26 17.32
CA ARG A 305 0.36 16.49 17.01
C ARG A 305 0.71 17.54 18.04
N ILE A 306 1.04 18.75 17.57
CA ILE A 306 1.43 19.91 18.38
C ILE A 306 0.49 21.06 18.04
N ASP A 307 -0.25 21.53 19.04
CA ASP A 307 -1.14 22.68 18.92
C ASP A 307 -0.30 23.97 18.88
N LEU A 308 -0.67 24.88 17.98
CA LEU A 308 -0.02 26.18 17.79
C LEU A 308 -0.88 27.25 18.45
N ASN A 309 -0.50 27.66 19.65
CA ASN A 309 -1.20 28.70 20.43
C ASN A 309 -0.55 30.05 20.23
#